data_2f13b4a97e59c3ba694bb9679ee35f54
#
_entry.id   2f13b4a97e59c3ba694bb9679ee35f54
#
_cell.length_a   1.000
_cell.length_b   1.000
_cell.length_c   1.000
_cell.angle_alpha   90.00
_cell.angle_beta   90.00
_cell.angle_gamma   90.00
#
_symmetry.space_group_name_H-M   'P 1'
#
loop_
_entity.id
_entity.type
_entity.pdbx_description
1 polymer ?
#
loop_
_entity_poly.entity_id
_entity_poly.type
_entity_poly.pdbx_seq_one_letter_code
_entity_poly.pdbx_strand_id
1 'polypeptide(L)'
;SAKKKYAIKAMEQVTKYDIAILKWFQGVEDEEISLRYGENPQQKATALIQKNKFKQLSGKKMLSYNNLLDLDSALSIAYSTNSNKHICTIIKHNIPCGAAIETSQIKSYTNALAGDPVSAFGGIIVFNQKVNSITARSLLNNFYEVVAAPDFDIKALKILKEKVNLRVLKVKKFKLQLEKRTIFAGTLIQDVNNKKSKIKKVYGLNKLNAEKLNFFTNVLKVIKSNAIALFDQTSLVSQSGGQTSRIDSLKNCLHKFSLKNNKKKNIKLFLFSDAFFPFTDSLKLIKKQKLKIDVYAPMGSINDTLIEKFVKENKLNFFKLSDRHFKH
;
A
#
# COMPACT_ATOMS: atom_id res chain seq x y z
N SER A 1 -38.17 -29.98 4.22
CA SER A 1 -38.53 -31.19 3.44
C SER A 1 -37.46 -31.45 2.38
N ALA A 2 -37.33 -32.69 1.94
CA ALA A 2 -36.39 -33.09 0.88
C ALA A 2 -36.62 -32.29 -0.41
N LYS A 3 -37.86 -32.06 -0.79
CA LYS A 3 -38.31 -31.25 -1.94
C LYS A 3 -37.70 -29.84 -1.92
N LYS A 4 -37.74 -29.14 -0.76
CA LYS A 4 -37.12 -27.81 -0.62
C LYS A 4 -35.63 -27.85 -0.82
N LYS A 5 -34.93 -28.88 -0.29
CA LYS A 5 -33.50 -29.04 -0.47
C LYS A 5 -33.10 -29.26 -1.93
N TYR A 6 -33.87 -30.05 -2.68
CA TYR A 6 -33.64 -30.25 -4.11
C TYR A 6 -33.96 -29.02 -4.93
N ALA A 7 -35.02 -28.29 -4.60
CA ALA A 7 -35.37 -27.03 -5.26
C ALA A 7 -34.26 -25.99 -5.08
N ILE A 8 -33.70 -25.85 -3.86
CA ILE A 8 -32.55 -24.96 -3.60
C ILE A 8 -31.37 -25.35 -4.48
N LYS A 9 -30.98 -26.64 -4.51
CA LYS A 9 -29.87 -27.11 -5.36
C LYS A 9 -30.09 -26.84 -6.85
N ALA A 10 -31.32 -27.04 -7.33
CA ALA A 10 -31.67 -26.75 -8.74
C ALA A 10 -31.50 -25.24 -9.03
N MET A 11 -32.03 -24.38 -8.16
CA MET A 11 -31.89 -22.92 -8.31
C MET A 11 -30.44 -22.44 -8.21
N GLU A 12 -29.64 -23.02 -7.32
CA GLU A 12 -28.21 -22.74 -7.24
C GLU A 12 -27.51 -23.09 -8.57
N GLN A 13 -27.88 -24.21 -9.21
CA GLN A 13 -27.30 -24.61 -10.48
C GLN A 13 -27.70 -23.69 -11.62
N VAL A 14 -28.98 -23.28 -11.70
CA VAL A 14 -29.47 -22.31 -12.69
C VAL A 14 -28.75 -20.97 -12.52
N THR A 15 -28.70 -20.46 -11.28
CA THR A 15 -28.00 -19.19 -10.99
C THR A 15 -26.53 -19.24 -11.39
N LYS A 16 -25.81 -20.34 -11.12
CA LYS A 16 -24.41 -20.52 -11.56
C LYS A 16 -24.29 -20.45 -13.07
N TYR A 17 -25.21 -21.08 -13.80
CA TYR A 17 -25.22 -21.07 -15.26
C TYR A 17 -25.46 -19.67 -15.81
N ASP A 18 -26.46 -18.94 -15.30
CA ASP A 18 -26.78 -17.58 -15.73
C ASP A 18 -25.61 -16.62 -15.45
N ILE A 19 -24.96 -16.74 -14.27
CA ILE A 19 -23.77 -15.96 -13.94
C ILE A 19 -22.62 -16.28 -14.92
N ALA A 20 -22.44 -17.54 -15.33
CA ALA A 20 -21.40 -17.93 -16.30
C ALA A 20 -21.67 -17.29 -17.67
N ILE A 21 -22.92 -17.29 -18.14
CA ILE A 21 -23.34 -16.61 -19.37
C ILE A 21 -23.08 -15.11 -19.31
N LEU A 22 -23.49 -14.46 -18.20
CA LEU A 22 -23.27 -13.02 -18.00
C LEU A 22 -21.78 -12.67 -18.05
N LYS A 23 -20.94 -13.44 -17.38
CA LYS A 23 -19.47 -13.27 -17.39
C LYS A 23 -18.89 -13.44 -18.78
N TRP A 24 -19.40 -14.42 -19.53
CA TRP A 24 -18.97 -14.64 -20.91
C TRP A 24 -19.28 -13.42 -21.81
N PHE A 25 -20.49 -12.86 -21.72
CA PHE A 25 -20.84 -11.64 -22.44
C PHE A 25 -19.98 -10.44 -22.02
N GLN A 26 -19.58 -10.38 -20.77
CA GLN A 26 -18.70 -9.33 -20.23
C GLN A 26 -17.21 -9.56 -20.56
N GLY A 27 -16.86 -10.69 -21.17
CA GLY A 27 -15.47 -11.08 -21.41
C GLY A 27 -14.67 -11.31 -20.13
N VAL A 28 -15.35 -11.67 -19.02
CA VAL A 28 -14.75 -11.94 -17.71
C VAL A 28 -14.70 -13.45 -17.50
N GLU A 29 -13.49 -13.99 -17.46
CA GLU A 29 -13.26 -15.38 -17.05
C GLU A 29 -12.63 -15.39 -15.66
N ASP A 30 -13.41 -15.86 -14.68
CA ASP A 30 -12.87 -16.14 -13.35
C ASP A 30 -12.31 -17.56 -13.29
N GLU A 31 -11.25 -17.71 -12.55
CA GLU A 31 -10.64 -18.99 -12.22
C GLU A 31 -10.59 -19.15 -10.71
N GLU A 32 -11.07 -20.27 -10.20
CA GLU A 32 -10.87 -20.62 -8.80
C GLU A 32 -9.52 -21.34 -8.67
N ILE A 33 -8.62 -20.73 -7.92
CA ILE A 33 -7.32 -21.31 -7.61
C ILE A 33 -7.26 -21.73 -6.13
N SER A 34 -6.76 -22.94 -5.90
CA SER A 34 -6.42 -23.38 -4.56
C SER A 34 -5.20 -22.61 -4.05
N LEU A 35 -5.28 -22.11 -2.84
CA LEU A 35 -4.17 -21.44 -2.18
C LEU A 35 -3.45 -22.42 -1.27
N ARG A 36 -2.19 -22.13 -0.96
CA ARG A 36 -1.37 -22.96 -0.07
C ARG A 36 -2.02 -23.14 1.30
N TYR A 37 -2.61 -22.09 1.86
CA TYR A 37 -3.40 -22.01 3.09
C TYR A 37 -4.04 -20.62 3.19
N GLY A 38 -4.91 -20.38 4.16
CA GLY A 38 -5.50 -19.08 4.46
C GLY A 38 -4.52 -18.12 5.15
N GLU A 39 -4.97 -17.34 6.13
CA GLU A 39 -4.07 -16.53 6.96
C GLU A 39 -3.11 -17.41 7.76
N ASN A 40 -3.59 -18.56 8.19
CA ASN A 40 -2.83 -19.53 9.00
C ASN A 40 -2.82 -20.92 8.34
N PRO A 41 -1.80 -21.76 8.61
CA PRO A 41 -1.63 -23.08 7.98
C PRO A 41 -2.82 -24.04 8.13
N GLN A 42 -3.58 -23.93 9.21
CA GLN A 42 -4.77 -24.76 9.47
C GLN A 42 -6.01 -24.34 8.69
N GLN A 43 -6.00 -23.20 8.03
CA GLN A 43 -7.13 -22.66 7.28
C GLN A 43 -7.00 -23.01 5.79
N LYS A 44 -7.98 -23.74 5.24
CA LYS A 44 -8.10 -23.94 3.78
C LYS A 44 -8.54 -22.64 3.14
N ALA A 45 -8.00 -22.33 1.97
CA ALA A 45 -8.36 -21.13 1.22
C ALA A 45 -8.33 -21.37 -0.28
N THR A 46 -9.23 -20.66 -0.97
CA THR A 46 -9.27 -20.53 -2.43
C THR A 46 -9.35 -19.06 -2.80
N ALA A 47 -9.01 -18.70 -4.01
CA ALA A 47 -9.21 -17.37 -4.56
C ALA A 47 -9.92 -17.47 -5.90
N LEU A 48 -10.93 -16.62 -6.09
CA LEU A 48 -11.57 -16.39 -7.39
C LEU A 48 -10.85 -15.23 -8.05
N ILE A 49 -10.12 -15.50 -9.11
CA ILE A 49 -9.31 -14.50 -9.81
C ILE A 49 -9.71 -14.41 -11.29
N GLN A 50 -9.57 -13.22 -11.86
CA GLN A 50 -9.76 -13.04 -13.31
C GLN A 50 -8.52 -13.53 -14.05
N LYS A 51 -8.66 -14.59 -14.86
CA LYS A 51 -7.57 -15.26 -15.59
C LYS A 51 -6.58 -14.31 -16.28
N ASN A 52 -7.09 -13.23 -16.87
CA ASN A 52 -6.29 -12.31 -17.67
C ASN A 52 -5.62 -11.18 -16.88
N LYS A 53 -5.80 -11.10 -15.56
CA LYS A 53 -5.28 -9.99 -14.75
C LYS A 53 -3.89 -10.26 -14.21
N PHE A 54 -3.58 -11.54 -13.95
CA PHE A 54 -2.25 -11.89 -13.48
C PHE A 54 -1.80 -13.24 -14.03
N LYS A 55 -0.49 -13.41 -14.21
CA LYS A 55 0.12 -14.66 -14.68
C LYS A 55 1.41 -14.91 -13.92
N GLN A 56 1.54 -16.10 -13.32
CA GLN A 56 2.80 -16.53 -12.71
C GLN A 56 3.76 -17.00 -13.82
N LEU A 57 4.93 -16.37 -13.90
CA LEU A 57 5.96 -16.63 -14.90
C LEU A 57 7.06 -17.55 -14.37
N SER A 58 7.23 -17.62 -13.05
CA SER A 58 8.25 -18.44 -12.36
C SER A 58 7.86 -18.69 -10.92
N GLY A 59 8.54 -19.64 -10.29
CA GLY A 59 8.35 -20.07 -8.89
C GLY A 59 7.54 -21.36 -8.79
N LYS A 60 8.06 -22.34 -8.05
CA LYS A 60 7.39 -23.65 -7.85
C LYS A 60 6.31 -23.65 -6.77
N LYS A 61 6.39 -22.71 -5.82
CA LYS A 61 5.44 -22.64 -4.69
C LYS A 61 4.14 -21.98 -5.12
N MET A 62 3.02 -22.53 -4.63
CA MET A 62 1.71 -21.89 -4.74
C MET A 62 1.67 -20.58 -3.97
N LEU A 63 0.81 -19.66 -4.40
CA LEU A 63 0.50 -18.44 -3.64
C LEU A 63 -0.28 -18.80 -2.38
N SER A 64 -0.04 -18.07 -1.30
CA SER A 64 -0.87 -18.11 -0.10
C SER A 64 -1.89 -16.97 -0.11
N TYR A 65 -2.87 -17.06 0.74
CA TYR A 65 -3.83 -15.99 1.02
C TYR A 65 -3.13 -14.68 1.37
N ASN A 66 -2.14 -14.73 2.28
CA ASN A 66 -1.35 -13.58 2.68
C ASN A 66 -0.54 -12.97 1.52
N ASN A 67 -0.03 -13.82 0.60
CA ASN A 67 0.66 -13.29 -0.58
C ASN A 67 -0.28 -12.46 -1.47
N LEU A 68 -1.54 -12.86 -1.62
CA LEU A 68 -2.51 -12.11 -2.43
C LEU A 68 -2.93 -10.81 -1.73
N LEU A 69 -3.12 -10.79 -0.41
CA LEU A 69 -3.41 -9.58 0.35
C LEU A 69 -2.26 -8.56 0.27
N ASP A 70 -1.02 -9.02 0.48
CA ASP A 70 0.16 -8.17 0.40
C ASP A 70 0.37 -7.65 -1.03
N LEU A 71 0.11 -8.51 -2.05
CA LEU A 71 0.18 -8.14 -3.47
C LEU A 71 -0.84 -7.05 -3.81
N ASP A 72 -2.10 -7.20 -3.37
CA ASP A 72 -3.16 -6.21 -3.59
C ASP A 72 -2.79 -4.85 -2.99
N SER A 73 -2.31 -4.83 -1.75
CA SER A 73 -1.82 -3.62 -1.10
C SER A 73 -0.63 -2.99 -1.83
N ALA A 74 0.31 -3.79 -2.32
CA ALA A 74 1.46 -3.29 -3.09
C ALA A 74 1.03 -2.70 -4.45
N LEU A 75 0.11 -3.37 -5.16
CA LEU A 75 -0.44 -2.90 -6.44
C LEU A 75 -1.24 -1.61 -6.28
N SER A 76 -2.01 -1.47 -5.19
CA SER A 76 -2.79 -0.26 -4.91
C SER A 76 -1.91 0.98 -4.77
N ILE A 77 -0.69 0.85 -4.26
CA ILE A 77 0.30 1.93 -4.21
C ILE A 77 0.99 2.10 -5.57
N ALA A 78 1.54 1.02 -6.13
CA ALA A 78 2.38 1.10 -7.33
C ALA A 78 1.59 1.60 -8.55
N TYR A 79 0.31 1.26 -8.67
CA TYR A 79 -0.54 1.61 -9.82
C TYR A 79 -1.46 2.81 -9.59
N SER A 80 -1.38 3.43 -8.42
CA SER A 80 -2.24 4.55 -8.02
C SER A 80 -1.99 5.85 -8.77
N THR A 81 -0.78 6.03 -9.31
CA THR A 81 -0.38 7.23 -10.03
C THR A 81 -0.03 6.90 -11.49
N ASN A 82 -0.55 7.71 -12.41
CA ASN A 82 -0.08 7.70 -13.80
C ASN A 82 1.21 8.54 -13.87
N SER A 83 2.30 7.98 -13.41
CA SER A 83 3.62 8.59 -13.42
C SER A 83 4.52 7.91 -14.44
N ASN A 84 5.33 8.70 -15.14
CA ASN A 84 6.42 8.19 -15.97
C ASN A 84 7.64 7.79 -15.11
N LYS A 85 7.61 8.09 -13.81
CA LYS A 85 8.65 7.67 -12.87
C LYS A 85 8.49 6.22 -12.45
N HIS A 86 9.58 5.66 -12.00
CA HIS A 86 9.62 4.31 -11.46
C HIS A 86 9.15 4.30 -10.01
N ILE A 87 8.15 3.48 -9.74
CA ILE A 87 7.63 3.23 -8.39
C ILE A 87 7.99 1.80 -8.01
N CYS A 88 8.55 1.65 -6.81
CA CYS A 88 8.76 0.37 -6.16
C CYS A 88 8.06 0.39 -4.81
N THR A 89 7.31 -0.67 -4.52
CA THR A 89 6.66 -0.87 -3.22
C THR A 89 7.03 -2.23 -2.65
N ILE A 90 7.27 -2.27 -1.35
CA ILE A 90 7.59 -3.48 -0.60
C ILE A 90 6.59 -3.59 0.54
N ILE A 91 5.80 -4.65 0.51
CA ILE A 91 4.74 -4.91 1.51
C ILE A 91 5.07 -6.18 2.28
N LYS A 92 4.80 -6.16 3.56
CA LYS A 92 4.82 -7.34 4.42
C LYS A 92 3.72 -7.23 5.47
N HIS A 93 2.94 -8.31 5.64
CA HIS A 93 1.80 -8.34 6.57
C HIS A 93 0.80 -7.19 6.34
N ASN A 94 0.55 -6.92 5.06
CA ASN A 94 -0.36 -5.86 4.60
C ASN A 94 0.07 -4.44 4.98
N ILE A 95 1.36 -4.24 5.33
CA ILE A 95 1.93 -2.97 5.76
C ILE A 95 3.11 -2.61 4.84
N PRO A 96 3.19 -1.35 4.34
CA PRO A 96 4.34 -0.92 3.56
C PRO A 96 5.59 -0.78 4.46
N CYS A 97 6.57 -1.66 4.24
CA CYS A 97 7.91 -1.52 4.82
C CYS A 97 8.85 -0.71 3.93
N GLY A 98 8.49 -0.53 2.65
CA GLY A 98 9.20 0.32 1.71
C GLY A 98 8.33 0.80 0.57
N ALA A 99 8.49 2.06 0.18
CA ALA A 99 7.86 2.63 -1.03
C ALA A 99 8.68 3.81 -1.53
N ALA A 100 8.96 3.86 -2.83
CA ALA A 100 9.70 4.97 -3.41
C ALA A 100 9.26 5.29 -4.84
N ILE A 101 9.38 6.58 -5.22
CA ILE A 101 9.13 7.10 -6.56
C ILE A 101 10.37 7.82 -7.07
N GLU A 102 10.97 7.32 -8.16
CA GLU A 102 12.28 7.75 -8.64
C GLU A 102 12.37 7.86 -10.16
N THR A 103 13.40 8.52 -10.64
CA THR A 103 13.68 8.66 -12.09
C THR A 103 14.31 7.39 -12.68
N SER A 104 14.84 6.48 -11.86
CA SER A 104 15.34 5.19 -12.31
C SER A 104 14.81 4.05 -11.47
N GLN A 105 14.62 2.88 -12.09
CA GLN A 105 14.04 1.72 -11.44
C GLN A 105 14.92 1.17 -10.31
N ILE A 106 16.22 1.11 -10.53
CA ILE A 106 17.14 0.65 -9.49
C ILE A 106 17.14 1.59 -8.28
N LYS A 107 17.07 2.90 -8.47
CA LYS A 107 16.94 3.87 -7.37
C LYS A 107 15.63 3.71 -6.63
N SER A 108 14.51 3.47 -7.35
CA SER A 108 13.22 3.24 -6.69
C SER A 108 13.26 1.99 -5.80
N TYR A 109 13.92 0.93 -6.25
CA TYR A 109 14.13 -0.27 -5.44
C TYR A 109 15.03 -0.02 -4.23
N THR A 110 16.20 0.56 -4.42
CA THR A 110 17.16 0.78 -3.32
C THR A 110 16.62 1.73 -2.25
N ASN A 111 15.89 2.78 -2.66
CA ASN A 111 15.28 3.72 -1.73
C ASN A 111 14.06 3.11 -1.01
N ALA A 112 13.26 2.30 -1.69
CA ALA A 112 12.18 1.55 -1.04
C ALA A 112 12.74 0.57 0.00
N LEU A 113 13.78 -0.19 -0.35
CA LEU A 113 14.44 -1.14 0.56
C LEU A 113 15.04 -0.43 1.79
N ALA A 114 15.62 0.75 1.60
CA ALA A 114 16.22 1.53 2.68
C ALA A 114 15.21 1.99 3.74
N GLY A 115 13.92 2.00 3.42
CA GLY A 115 12.85 2.31 4.37
C GLY A 115 12.82 1.36 5.56
N ASP A 116 12.88 0.04 5.31
CA ASP A 116 12.98 -0.99 6.36
C ASP A 116 13.55 -2.30 5.78
N PRO A 117 14.89 -2.40 5.64
CA PRO A 117 15.51 -3.55 5.01
C PRO A 117 15.33 -4.85 5.81
N VAL A 118 15.16 -4.75 7.13
CA VAL A 118 14.93 -5.92 8.00
C VAL A 118 13.53 -6.49 7.76
N SER A 119 12.51 -5.64 7.79
CA SER A 119 11.12 -6.06 7.55
C SER A 119 10.87 -6.47 6.10
N ALA A 120 11.64 -5.95 5.15
CA ALA A 120 11.53 -6.29 3.72
C ALA A 120 11.87 -7.76 3.41
N PHE A 121 12.61 -8.44 4.30
CA PHE A 121 12.93 -9.86 4.15
C PHE A 121 11.65 -10.72 4.11
N GLY A 122 11.47 -11.49 3.04
CA GLY A 122 10.26 -12.30 2.82
C GLY A 122 9.02 -11.48 2.39
N GLY A 123 9.19 -10.21 2.08
CA GLY A 123 8.10 -9.34 1.59
C GLY A 123 7.72 -9.58 0.15
N ILE A 124 6.72 -8.84 -0.30
CA ILE A 124 6.24 -8.77 -1.68
C ILE A 124 6.66 -7.46 -2.30
N ILE A 125 7.27 -7.51 -3.49
CA ILE A 125 7.70 -6.34 -4.23
C ILE A 125 6.86 -6.16 -5.48
N VAL A 126 6.43 -4.90 -5.72
CA VAL A 126 5.74 -4.51 -6.94
C VAL A 126 6.43 -3.31 -7.58
N PHE A 127 6.61 -3.39 -8.90
CA PHE A 127 7.04 -2.29 -9.75
C PHE A 127 5.89 -1.82 -10.65
N ASN A 128 5.80 -0.52 -10.87
CA ASN A 128 4.79 0.06 -11.77
C ASN A 128 5.13 -0.06 -13.25
N GLN A 129 6.36 -0.41 -13.57
CA GLN A 129 6.89 -0.53 -14.94
C GLN A 129 7.61 -1.85 -15.13
N LYS A 130 7.86 -2.22 -16.40
CA LYS A 130 8.59 -3.41 -16.81
C LYS A 130 9.95 -3.52 -16.10
N VAL A 131 10.24 -4.66 -15.47
CA VAL A 131 11.48 -4.87 -14.70
C VAL A 131 12.64 -5.14 -15.64
N ASN A 132 13.74 -4.38 -15.49
CA ASN A 132 14.97 -4.54 -16.24
C ASN A 132 15.96 -5.48 -15.54
N SER A 133 17.00 -5.90 -16.27
CA SER A 133 18.02 -6.85 -15.80
C SER A 133 18.88 -6.32 -14.65
N ILE A 134 19.15 -5.01 -14.58
CA ILE A 134 19.93 -4.38 -13.51
C ILE A 134 19.18 -4.52 -12.19
N THR A 135 17.89 -4.13 -12.19
CA THR A 135 17.04 -4.25 -11.00
C THR A 135 16.82 -5.72 -10.60
N ALA A 136 16.60 -6.62 -11.59
CA ALA A 136 16.46 -8.04 -11.34
C ALA A 136 17.70 -8.64 -10.64
N ARG A 137 18.91 -8.28 -11.05
CA ARG A 137 20.15 -8.72 -10.41
C ARG A 137 20.25 -8.23 -8.97
N SER A 138 19.89 -6.98 -8.70
CA SER A 138 19.89 -6.42 -7.34
C SER A 138 18.86 -7.10 -6.42
N LEU A 139 17.71 -7.53 -6.95
CA LEU A 139 16.70 -8.28 -6.21
C LEU A 139 17.21 -9.63 -5.68
N LEU A 140 18.18 -10.26 -6.35
CA LEU A 140 18.73 -11.55 -5.91
C LEU A 140 19.49 -11.45 -4.58
N ASN A 141 19.97 -10.28 -4.18
CA ASN A 141 20.73 -10.06 -2.95
C ASN A 141 19.85 -10.20 -1.69
N ASN A 142 18.53 -10.24 -1.85
CA ASN A 142 17.59 -10.35 -0.74
C ASN A 142 16.61 -11.52 -0.97
N PHE A 143 15.94 -11.93 0.09
CA PHE A 143 14.87 -12.92 -0.02
C PHE A 143 13.52 -12.22 -0.11
N TYR A 144 12.78 -12.50 -1.19
CA TYR A 144 11.40 -12.07 -1.41
C TYR A 144 10.53 -13.27 -1.75
N GLU A 145 9.28 -13.23 -1.36
CA GLU A 145 8.33 -14.28 -1.71
C GLU A 145 7.73 -14.07 -3.11
N VAL A 146 7.45 -12.83 -3.46
CA VAL A 146 6.83 -12.44 -4.74
C VAL A 146 7.49 -11.19 -5.28
N VAL A 147 7.74 -11.17 -6.58
CA VAL A 147 8.07 -9.97 -7.36
C VAL A 147 7.02 -9.83 -8.46
N ALA A 148 6.32 -8.69 -8.51
CA ALA A 148 5.29 -8.43 -9.50
C ALA A 148 5.54 -7.13 -10.27
N ALA A 149 5.17 -7.15 -11.55
CA ALA A 149 5.28 -6.00 -12.46
C ALA A 149 4.35 -6.16 -13.66
N PRO A 150 4.10 -5.08 -14.43
CA PRO A 150 3.34 -5.20 -15.68
C PRO A 150 4.04 -6.09 -16.72
N ASP A 151 5.38 -6.15 -16.69
CA ASP A 151 6.17 -7.03 -17.54
C ASP A 151 7.62 -7.17 -17.01
N PHE A 152 8.41 -8.04 -17.64
CA PHE A 152 9.83 -8.29 -17.34
C PHE A 152 10.63 -8.36 -18.63
N ASP A 153 11.83 -7.78 -18.66
CA ASP A 153 12.76 -8.01 -19.74
C ASP A 153 13.14 -9.51 -19.78
N ILE A 154 13.42 -10.03 -20.95
CA ILE A 154 13.83 -11.45 -21.12
C ILE A 154 15.02 -11.79 -20.24
N LYS A 155 16.03 -10.90 -20.21
CA LYS A 155 17.22 -11.05 -19.35
C LYS A 155 16.85 -10.97 -17.87
N ALA A 156 15.95 -10.04 -17.48
CA ALA A 156 15.47 -9.92 -16.10
C ALA A 156 14.76 -11.18 -15.63
N LEU A 157 13.86 -11.73 -16.47
CA LEU A 157 13.15 -12.95 -16.15
C LEU A 157 14.08 -14.15 -16.00
N LYS A 158 15.11 -14.26 -16.85
CA LYS A 158 16.13 -15.32 -16.75
C LYS A 158 16.87 -15.23 -15.39
N ILE A 159 17.29 -14.04 -14.99
CA ILE A 159 17.95 -13.78 -13.70
C ILE A 159 17.03 -14.16 -12.52
N LEU A 160 15.77 -13.71 -12.52
CA LEU A 160 14.86 -13.97 -11.40
C LEU A 160 14.50 -15.46 -11.26
N LYS A 161 14.53 -16.23 -12.36
CA LYS A 161 14.31 -17.70 -12.37
C LYS A 161 15.41 -18.48 -11.64
N GLU A 162 16.58 -17.90 -11.42
CA GLU A 162 17.66 -18.52 -10.62
C GLU A 162 17.19 -18.82 -9.19
N LYS A 163 16.23 -18.03 -8.65
CA LYS A 163 15.59 -18.29 -7.35
C LYS A 163 14.31 -19.13 -7.52
N VAL A 164 14.43 -20.44 -7.44
CA VAL A 164 13.36 -21.43 -7.70
C VAL A 164 12.07 -21.17 -6.90
N ASN A 165 12.18 -20.63 -5.69
CA ASN A 165 11.05 -20.35 -4.80
C ASN A 165 10.46 -18.93 -4.97
N LEU A 166 11.11 -18.05 -5.73
CA LEU A 166 10.62 -16.71 -5.99
C LEU A 166 9.47 -16.76 -7.01
N ARG A 167 8.29 -16.32 -6.61
CA ARG A 167 7.16 -16.20 -7.53
C ARG A 167 7.27 -14.89 -8.30
N VAL A 168 7.43 -14.98 -9.60
CA VAL A 168 7.48 -13.84 -10.51
C VAL A 168 6.12 -13.72 -11.19
N LEU A 169 5.43 -12.61 -10.94
CA LEU A 169 4.07 -12.39 -11.40
C LEU A 169 4.01 -11.24 -12.42
N LYS A 170 3.48 -11.52 -13.60
CA LYS A 170 3.07 -10.48 -14.54
C LYS A 170 1.65 -10.07 -14.20
N VAL A 171 1.42 -8.78 -13.85
CA VAL A 171 0.13 -8.28 -13.40
C VAL A 171 -0.30 -7.09 -14.24
N LYS A 172 -1.47 -7.19 -14.88
CA LYS A 172 -2.05 -6.08 -15.63
C LYS A 172 -2.58 -5.01 -14.68
N LYS A 173 -2.43 -3.74 -15.08
CA LYS A 173 -3.04 -2.62 -14.36
C LYS A 173 -4.56 -2.76 -14.34
N PHE A 174 -5.16 -2.67 -13.18
CA PHE A 174 -6.62 -2.67 -13.02
C PHE A 174 -7.04 -1.67 -11.95
N LYS A 175 -8.30 -1.27 -11.99
CA LYS A 175 -8.91 -0.43 -10.95
C LYS A 175 -10.05 -1.22 -10.34
N LEU A 176 -9.99 -1.41 -9.04
CA LEU A 176 -11.15 -1.83 -8.26
C LEU A 176 -12.09 -0.64 -8.10
N GLN A 177 -13.40 -0.90 -8.17
CA GLN A 177 -14.43 0.10 -7.94
C GLN A 177 -15.05 -0.07 -6.55
N LEU A 178 -15.24 -1.31 -6.11
CA LEU A 178 -15.90 -1.66 -4.86
C LEU A 178 -15.01 -2.56 -4.01
N GLU A 179 -15.03 -2.31 -2.72
CA GLU A 179 -14.51 -3.20 -1.68
C GLU A 179 -15.66 -3.92 -0.99
N LYS A 180 -15.49 -5.22 -0.75
CA LYS A 180 -16.44 -6.06 -0.04
C LYS A 180 -15.77 -6.68 1.18
N ARG A 181 -16.43 -6.63 2.33
CA ARG A 181 -15.94 -7.23 3.56
C ARG A 181 -17.05 -8.03 4.24
N THR A 182 -16.82 -9.30 4.46
CA THR A 182 -17.75 -10.14 5.23
C THR A 182 -17.74 -9.76 6.70
N ILE A 183 -18.91 -9.63 7.29
CA ILE A 183 -19.13 -9.43 8.72
C ILE A 183 -20.09 -10.51 9.24
N PHE A 184 -20.28 -10.60 10.57
CA PHE A 184 -21.13 -11.64 11.19
C PHE A 184 -22.57 -11.68 10.64
N ALA A 185 -23.12 -10.55 10.24
CA ALA A 185 -24.52 -10.42 9.78
C ALA A 185 -24.66 -10.25 8.26
N GLY A 186 -23.55 -10.31 7.48
CA GLY A 186 -23.62 -10.11 6.04
C GLY A 186 -22.34 -9.56 5.42
N THR A 187 -22.48 -8.65 4.48
CA THR A 187 -21.35 -8.07 3.73
C THR A 187 -21.43 -6.55 3.71
N LEU A 188 -20.38 -5.88 4.14
CA LEU A 188 -20.21 -4.45 3.92
C LEU A 188 -19.70 -4.22 2.50
N ILE A 189 -20.25 -3.22 1.83
CA ILE A 189 -19.86 -2.83 0.46
C ILE A 189 -19.59 -1.33 0.48
N GLN A 190 -18.44 -0.91 -0.07
CA GLN A 190 -18.09 0.50 -0.21
C GLN A 190 -17.30 0.74 -1.49
N ASP A 191 -17.27 2.00 -1.93
CA ASP A 191 -16.38 2.41 -3.02
C ASP A 191 -14.93 2.34 -2.56
N VAL A 192 -14.04 1.95 -3.48
CA VAL A 192 -12.59 2.04 -3.24
C VAL A 192 -12.18 3.51 -3.13
N ASN A 193 -11.37 3.84 -2.13
CA ASN A 193 -10.88 5.18 -1.91
C ASN A 193 -9.85 5.62 -2.98
N ASN A 194 -10.33 5.90 -4.18
CA ASN A 194 -9.54 6.39 -5.32
C ASN A 194 -9.32 7.91 -5.32
N LYS A 195 -9.82 8.62 -4.30
CA LYS A 195 -9.78 10.08 -4.25
C LYS A 195 -8.35 10.60 -4.12
N LYS A 196 -8.00 11.57 -4.97
CA LYS A 196 -6.71 12.27 -4.92
C LYS A 196 -6.79 13.42 -3.92
N SER A 197 -5.91 13.44 -2.94
CA SER A 197 -5.81 14.54 -1.99
C SER A 197 -5.35 15.82 -2.65
N LYS A 198 -5.94 16.94 -2.22
CA LYS A 198 -5.54 18.30 -2.60
C LYS A 198 -5.14 19.06 -1.33
N ILE A 199 -4.22 20.02 -1.48
CA ILE A 199 -3.87 20.96 -0.41
C ILE A 199 -4.87 22.11 -0.45
N LYS A 200 -5.66 22.26 0.63
CA LYS A 200 -6.69 23.31 0.75
C LYS A 200 -6.19 24.57 1.43
N LYS A 201 -5.28 24.45 2.40
CA LYS A 201 -4.71 25.59 3.15
C LYS A 201 -3.26 25.31 3.46
N VAL A 202 -2.44 26.35 3.41
CA VAL A 202 -1.00 26.26 3.60
C VAL A 202 -0.58 27.21 4.71
N TYR A 203 0.20 26.68 5.66
CA TYR A 203 0.96 27.42 6.63
C TYR A 203 2.43 27.06 6.41
N GLY A 204 3.21 27.96 5.83
CA GLY A 204 4.60 27.74 5.49
C GLY A 204 4.91 27.75 3.99
N LEU A 205 6.12 27.36 3.64
CA LEU A 205 6.67 27.46 2.29
C LEU A 205 6.88 26.05 1.66
N ASN A 206 6.98 26.00 0.32
CA ASN A 206 7.43 24.82 -0.44
C ASN A 206 6.53 23.57 -0.32
N LYS A 207 5.26 23.68 -0.68
CA LYS A 207 4.36 22.53 -0.80
C LYS A 207 4.88 21.49 -1.81
N LEU A 208 4.57 20.23 -1.55
CA LEU A 208 4.82 19.12 -2.48
C LEU A 208 4.08 19.35 -3.82
N ASN A 209 4.68 18.90 -4.91
CA ASN A 209 3.96 18.81 -6.18
C ASN A 209 2.87 17.71 -6.12
N ALA A 210 1.92 17.77 -7.06
CA ALA A 210 0.76 16.88 -7.06
C ALA A 210 1.14 15.39 -7.19
N GLU A 211 2.21 15.06 -7.91
CA GLU A 211 2.66 13.69 -8.09
C GLU A 211 3.13 13.06 -6.78
N LYS A 212 4.03 13.73 -6.07
CA LYS A 212 4.53 13.28 -4.75
C LYS A 212 3.43 13.27 -3.70
N LEU A 213 2.58 14.32 -3.67
CA LEU A 213 1.44 14.37 -2.77
C LEU A 213 0.54 13.13 -2.94
N ASN A 214 0.19 12.79 -4.18
CA ASN A 214 -0.63 11.63 -4.47
C ASN A 214 0.07 10.32 -4.10
N PHE A 215 1.36 10.17 -4.43
CA PHE A 215 2.12 8.98 -4.10
C PHE A 215 2.18 8.77 -2.58
N PHE A 216 2.55 9.78 -1.79
CA PHE A 216 2.64 9.68 -0.33
C PHE A 216 1.28 9.42 0.32
N THR A 217 0.23 10.06 -0.20
CA THR A 217 -1.14 9.79 0.24
C THR A 217 -1.56 8.35 -0.05
N ASN A 218 -1.19 7.79 -1.20
CA ASN A 218 -1.55 6.41 -1.53
C ASN A 218 -0.80 5.37 -0.70
N VAL A 219 0.45 5.66 -0.32
CA VAL A 219 1.16 4.85 0.69
C VAL A 219 0.45 4.91 2.03
N LEU A 220 0.05 6.10 2.48
CA LEU A 220 -0.67 6.29 3.74
C LEU A 220 -2.00 5.51 3.78
N LYS A 221 -2.78 5.50 2.69
CA LYS A 221 -4.07 4.80 2.58
C LYS A 221 -3.99 3.29 2.84
N VAL A 222 -2.84 2.68 2.66
CA VAL A 222 -2.64 1.25 2.91
C VAL A 222 -2.41 0.97 4.40
N ILE A 223 -1.94 1.95 5.15
CA ILE A 223 -1.63 1.79 6.58
C ILE A 223 -2.91 1.86 7.41
N LYS A 224 -3.08 0.89 8.31
CA LYS A 224 -4.25 0.80 9.21
C LYS A 224 -4.30 1.96 10.18
N SER A 225 -5.48 2.53 10.39
CA SER A 225 -5.69 3.69 11.31
C SER A 225 -5.46 3.33 12.78
N ASN A 226 -5.01 4.26 13.63
CA ASN A 226 -4.52 5.60 13.28
C ASN A 226 -3.15 5.49 12.60
N ALA A 227 -3.00 6.13 11.45
CA ALA A 227 -1.79 6.00 10.62
C ALA A 227 -0.99 7.31 10.55
N ILE A 228 0.32 7.16 10.71
CA ILE A 228 1.34 8.20 10.45
C ILE A 228 2.40 7.61 9.53
N ALA A 229 2.74 8.34 8.47
CA ALA A 229 3.82 7.99 7.56
C ALA A 229 4.79 9.16 7.41
N LEU A 230 6.08 8.88 7.45
CA LEU A 230 7.16 9.85 7.30
C LEU A 230 7.93 9.55 6.04
N PHE A 231 8.10 10.56 5.20
CA PHE A 231 8.79 10.46 3.91
C PHE A 231 9.98 11.41 3.86
N ASP A 232 10.99 11.04 3.09
CA ASP A 232 11.95 11.99 2.55
C ASP A 232 11.46 12.54 1.21
N GLN A 233 12.37 13.00 0.33
CA GLN A 233 12.00 13.60 -0.96
C GLN A 233 11.29 12.62 -1.91
N THR A 234 11.51 11.31 -1.79
CA THR A 234 11.08 10.32 -2.77
C THR A 234 10.60 9.00 -2.17
N SER A 235 10.84 8.76 -0.87
CA SER A 235 10.63 7.44 -0.28
C SER A 235 10.02 7.49 1.13
N LEU A 236 9.34 6.41 1.48
CA LEU A 236 8.90 6.13 2.84
C LEU A 236 10.11 5.80 3.71
N VAL A 237 10.35 6.60 4.75
CA VAL A 237 11.46 6.37 5.69
C VAL A 237 11.02 5.77 7.02
N SER A 238 9.77 5.99 7.41
CA SER A 238 9.18 5.38 8.59
C SER A 238 7.65 5.43 8.54
N GLN A 239 7.01 4.52 9.23
CA GLN A 239 5.55 4.51 9.37
C GLN A 239 5.12 3.85 10.68
N SER A 240 3.91 4.16 11.11
CA SER A 240 3.19 3.47 12.17
C SER A 240 1.70 3.52 11.90
N GLY A 241 1.00 2.43 12.21
CA GLY A 241 -0.45 2.34 12.09
C GLY A 241 -1.03 1.31 13.04
N GLY A 242 -2.35 1.16 13.04
CA GLY A 242 -3.06 0.24 13.91
C GLY A 242 -3.03 0.61 15.39
N GLN A 243 -2.73 1.86 15.72
CA GLN A 243 -2.71 2.35 17.09
C GLN A 243 -4.05 2.94 17.48
N THR A 244 -4.47 2.76 18.73
CA THR A 244 -5.71 3.31 19.26
C THR A 244 -5.65 4.84 19.40
N SER A 245 -4.46 5.41 19.61
CA SER A 245 -4.26 6.85 19.65
C SER A 245 -3.33 7.34 18.54
N ARG A 246 -3.59 8.55 18.04
CA ARG A 246 -2.75 9.18 17.00
C ARG A 246 -1.38 9.60 17.53
N ILE A 247 -1.33 10.04 18.77
CA ILE A 247 -0.06 10.41 19.41
C ILE A 247 0.88 9.20 19.56
N ASP A 248 0.35 8.01 19.83
CA ASP A 248 1.18 6.81 19.94
C ASP A 248 1.67 6.34 18.56
N SER A 249 0.81 6.46 17.53
CA SER A 249 1.25 6.24 16.16
C SER A 249 2.40 7.17 15.76
N LEU A 250 2.30 8.46 16.14
CA LEU A 250 3.36 9.44 15.90
C LEU A 250 4.65 9.11 16.67
N LYS A 251 4.56 8.80 17.96
CA LYS A 251 5.72 8.39 18.79
C LYS A 251 6.43 7.20 18.18
N ASN A 252 5.68 6.15 17.82
CA ASN A 252 6.22 4.94 17.21
C ASN A 252 6.90 5.21 15.86
N CYS A 253 6.28 6.04 15.01
CA CYS A 253 6.85 6.43 13.72
C CYS A 253 8.17 7.19 13.89
N LEU A 254 8.22 8.17 14.77
CA LEU A 254 9.42 8.96 15.06
C LEU A 254 10.51 8.12 15.72
N HIS A 255 10.15 7.23 16.63
CA HIS A 255 11.09 6.29 17.26
C HIS A 255 11.75 5.37 16.23
N LYS A 256 10.95 4.70 15.37
CA LYS A 256 11.47 3.88 14.28
C LYS A 256 12.41 4.66 13.34
N PHE A 257 12.06 5.91 13.05
CA PHE A 257 12.92 6.79 12.25
C PHE A 257 14.25 7.07 12.95
N SER A 258 14.24 7.38 14.26
CA SER A 258 15.45 7.68 15.02
C SER A 258 16.44 6.50 15.09
N LEU A 259 15.93 5.27 15.21
CA LEU A 259 16.77 4.07 15.24
C LEU A 259 17.56 3.86 13.93
N LYS A 260 16.97 4.25 12.79
CA LYS A 260 17.58 4.03 11.47
C LYS A 260 18.50 5.17 11.01
N ASN A 261 18.26 6.39 11.47
CA ASN A 261 18.82 7.61 10.89
C ASN A 261 19.62 8.49 11.85
N ASN A 262 20.33 7.92 12.84
CA ASN A 262 21.12 8.67 13.83
C ASN A 262 22.15 9.66 13.25
N LYS A 263 22.47 9.56 11.93
CA LYS A 263 23.48 10.41 11.26
C LYS A 263 22.92 11.47 10.30
N LYS A 264 21.61 11.49 10.02
CA LYS A 264 21.03 12.37 8.97
C LYS A 264 20.23 13.55 9.56
N LYS A 265 20.87 14.47 10.30
CA LYS A 265 20.20 15.61 10.95
C LYS A 265 19.62 16.69 10.02
N ASN A 266 20.00 16.75 8.74
CA ASN A 266 19.62 17.84 7.82
C ASN A 266 18.64 17.44 6.69
N ILE A 267 17.95 16.29 6.79
CA ILE A 267 17.01 15.86 5.78
C ILE A 267 15.68 16.59 5.96
N LYS A 268 15.12 17.09 4.85
CA LYS A 268 13.73 17.55 4.79
C LYS A 268 12.80 16.35 4.80
N LEU A 269 11.85 16.34 5.74
CA LEU A 269 10.88 15.25 5.94
C LEU A 269 9.45 15.75 5.72
N PHE A 270 8.59 14.84 5.29
CA PHE A 270 7.18 15.07 5.06
C PHE A 270 6.38 14.07 5.88
N LEU A 271 5.67 14.56 6.88
CA LEU A 271 4.84 13.74 7.76
C LEU A 271 3.38 13.78 7.29
N PHE A 272 2.82 12.62 7.02
CA PHE A 272 1.44 12.46 6.62
C PHE A 272 0.63 11.78 7.73
N SER A 273 -0.56 12.32 8.01
CA SER A 273 -1.55 11.73 8.92
C SER A 273 -2.83 11.39 8.17
N ASP A 274 -3.39 10.21 8.44
CA ASP A 274 -4.63 9.73 7.80
C ASP A 274 -5.88 10.53 8.20
N ALA A 275 -5.81 11.26 9.33
CA ALA A 275 -6.85 12.19 9.78
C ALA A 275 -6.26 13.37 10.55
N PHE A 276 -7.14 14.25 11.06
CA PHE A 276 -6.80 15.43 11.81
C PHE A 276 -6.10 15.11 13.14
N PHE A 277 -5.36 16.07 13.65
CA PHE A 277 -4.85 16.06 15.03
C PHE A 277 -5.91 16.63 15.97
N PRO A 278 -6.41 15.84 16.94
CA PRO A 278 -7.46 16.31 17.84
C PRO A 278 -6.95 17.33 18.86
N PHE A 279 -5.64 17.33 19.14
CA PHE A 279 -4.97 18.21 20.12
C PHE A 279 -3.62 18.65 19.60
N THR A 280 -3.02 19.66 20.28
CA THR A 280 -1.70 20.20 19.92
C THR A 280 -0.52 19.33 20.38
N ASP A 281 -0.76 18.28 21.16
CA ASP A 281 0.24 17.36 21.71
C ASP A 281 1.16 16.76 20.64
N SER A 282 0.56 16.30 19.53
CA SER A 282 1.29 15.76 18.39
C SER A 282 2.19 16.80 17.72
N LEU A 283 1.68 18.03 17.55
CA LEU A 283 2.47 19.12 16.97
C LEU A 283 3.60 19.59 17.93
N LYS A 284 3.35 19.60 19.23
CA LYS A 284 4.37 19.84 20.25
C LYS A 284 5.48 18.78 20.17
N LEU A 285 5.11 17.51 20.02
CA LEU A 285 6.07 16.42 19.88
C LEU A 285 6.91 16.57 18.58
N ILE A 286 6.28 16.90 17.45
CA ILE A 286 6.98 17.16 16.18
C ILE A 286 7.99 18.30 16.34
N LYS A 287 7.58 19.44 16.94
CA LYS A 287 8.45 20.58 17.18
C LYS A 287 9.66 20.21 18.04
N LYS A 288 9.47 19.38 19.08
CA LYS A 288 10.53 18.93 19.98
C LYS A 288 11.63 18.11 19.27
N GLN A 289 11.33 17.47 18.12
CA GLN A 289 12.32 16.65 17.40
C GLN A 289 13.48 17.45 16.81
N LYS A 290 13.36 18.77 16.66
CA LYS A 290 14.37 19.63 16.00
C LYS A 290 14.70 19.18 14.56
N LEU A 291 13.78 18.47 13.89
CA LEU A 291 13.87 18.01 12.50
C LEU A 291 13.11 18.97 11.58
N LYS A 292 13.52 19.05 10.32
CA LYS A 292 12.81 19.83 9.29
C LYS A 292 11.62 19.02 8.76
N ILE A 293 10.48 19.06 9.46
CA ILE A 293 9.28 18.28 9.13
C ILE A 293 8.18 19.22 8.61
N ASP A 294 7.70 18.95 7.41
CA ASP A 294 6.46 19.51 6.87
C ASP A 294 5.30 18.53 7.18
N VAL A 295 4.23 19.04 7.77
CA VAL A 295 3.09 18.23 8.22
C VAL A 295 1.95 18.33 7.21
N TYR A 296 1.44 17.18 6.76
CA TYR A 296 0.30 17.04 5.86
C TYR A 296 -0.80 16.26 6.57
N ALA A 297 -1.90 16.93 6.89
CA ALA A 297 -3.03 16.32 7.59
C ALA A 297 -4.35 16.99 7.17
N PRO A 298 -5.47 16.27 7.17
CA PRO A 298 -6.78 16.92 7.10
C PRO A 298 -7.05 17.69 8.39
N MET A 299 -8.03 18.53 8.36
CA MET A 299 -8.64 19.21 9.50
C MET A 299 -10.14 18.87 9.53
N GLY A 300 -10.84 19.22 10.57
CA GLY A 300 -12.26 18.90 10.79
C GLY A 300 -12.52 18.48 12.24
N SER A 301 -11.63 18.88 13.16
CA SER A 301 -11.79 18.75 14.60
C SER A 301 -12.44 20.00 15.17
N ILE A 302 -13.13 19.87 16.28
CA ILE A 302 -13.60 21.00 17.12
C ILE A 302 -12.45 21.93 17.53
N ASN A 303 -11.24 21.38 17.63
CA ASN A 303 -10.03 22.08 18.05
C ASN A 303 -9.20 22.68 16.88
N ASP A 304 -9.75 22.73 15.66
CA ASP A 304 -9.01 23.24 14.50
C ASP A 304 -8.44 24.63 14.72
N THR A 305 -9.17 25.52 15.38
CA THR A 305 -8.73 26.88 15.71
C THR A 305 -7.49 26.88 16.61
N LEU A 306 -7.44 25.98 17.59
CA LEU A 306 -6.28 25.82 18.47
C LEU A 306 -5.07 25.27 17.70
N ILE A 307 -5.30 24.32 16.78
CA ILE A 307 -4.27 23.76 15.91
C ILE A 307 -3.70 24.87 15.02
N GLU A 308 -4.55 25.66 14.35
CA GLU A 308 -4.11 26.77 13.49
C GLU A 308 -3.31 27.82 14.25
N LYS A 309 -3.79 28.21 15.44
CA LYS A 309 -3.08 29.15 16.33
C LYS A 309 -1.69 28.61 16.66
N PHE A 310 -1.61 27.35 17.13
CA PHE A 310 -0.34 26.71 17.48
C PHE A 310 0.62 26.64 16.29
N VAL A 311 0.14 26.29 15.10
CA VAL A 311 0.93 26.21 13.86
C VAL A 311 1.53 27.57 13.53
N LYS A 312 0.74 28.64 13.59
CA LYS A 312 1.19 30.02 13.29
C LYS A 312 2.22 30.53 14.31
N GLU A 313 1.92 30.43 15.61
CA GLU A 313 2.79 30.89 16.71
C GLU A 313 4.15 30.16 16.70
N ASN A 314 4.17 28.88 16.31
CA ASN A 314 5.38 28.07 16.29
C ASN A 314 6.05 28.00 14.91
N LYS A 315 5.54 28.73 13.90
CA LYS A 315 6.06 28.78 12.53
C LYS A 315 6.24 27.39 11.92
N LEU A 316 5.30 26.46 12.18
CA LEU A 316 5.34 25.11 11.63
C LEU A 316 4.84 25.12 10.18
N ASN A 317 5.49 24.34 9.33
CA ASN A 317 4.97 24.07 8.00
C ASN A 317 3.84 23.04 8.11
N PHE A 318 2.60 23.47 7.87
CA PHE A 318 1.41 22.64 7.93
C PHE A 318 0.57 22.82 6.68
N PHE A 319 0.20 21.71 6.07
CA PHE A 319 -0.56 21.65 4.82
C PHE A 319 -1.87 20.90 5.05
N LYS A 320 -2.98 21.65 5.04
CA LYS A 320 -4.33 21.07 5.18
C LYS A 320 -4.70 20.27 3.95
N LEU A 321 -4.90 18.97 4.12
CA LEU A 321 -5.40 18.08 3.08
C LEU A 321 -6.92 18.17 2.95
N SER A 322 -7.43 17.88 1.73
CA SER A 322 -8.86 17.90 1.44
C SER A 322 -9.65 16.78 2.11
N ASP A 323 -9.02 15.66 2.38
CA ASP A 323 -9.72 14.42 2.72
C ASP A 323 -8.95 13.63 3.80
N ARG A 324 -9.70 12.91 4.63
CA ARG A 324 -9.17 11.87 5.52
C ARG A 324 -9.11 10.53 4.78
N HIS A 325 -8.24 9.64 5.23
CA HIS A 325 -7.99 8.35 4.58
C HIS A 325 -7.90 7.22 5.60
N PHE A 326 -8.97 7.03 6.38
CA PHE A 326 -9.04 5.91 7.31
C PHE A 326 -9.04 4.56 6.60
N LYS A 327 -8.36 3.58 7.21
CA LYS A 327 -8.42 2.15 6.88
C LYS A 327 -8.60 1.35 8.16
N HIS A 328 -9.67 0.55 8.24
CA HIS A 328 -9.99 -0.31 9.37
C HIS A 328 -9.75 -1.79 9.06
#